data_9526f577ebe965f06e4c12239c7497f8
#
_entry.id   9526f577ebe965f06e4c12239c7497f8
#
_cell.length_a   1.000
_cell.length_b   1.000
_cell.length_c   1.000
_cell.angle_alpha   90.00
_cell.angle_beta   90.00
_cell.angle_gamma   90.00
#
_symmetry.space_group_name_H-M   'P 1'
#
loop_
_entity.id
_entity.type
_entity.pdbx_description
1 polymer ?
#
loop_
_entity_poly.entity_id
_entity_poly.type
_entity_poly.pdbx_seq_one_letter_code
_entity_poly.pdbx_strand_id
1 'polypeptide(L)'
;MPVTKEEREDALASACMQVKRVLPEFTTKFQNAYSENGFYRPIDNVEWTTGFWTGEIWLAYEYGGEDVLLKAAEIQMQDFLHRIEQKICVDHHDMGFLYTPSCVAGYKLTGSGTGKRAALLAADQLKSRFQEKGEFIQAWGTMGEPENYRLIIDCLLNVPLLYWASQETGDCLLYTSPSPRDGL
;
A
#
# COMPACT_ATOMS: atom_id res chain seq x y z
N MET A 1 4.30 -5.46 32.37
CA MET A 1 2.96 -6.07 32.63
C MET A 1 2.31 -6.28 31.25
N PRO A 2 1.52 -7.34 31.04
CA PRO A 2 0.80 -7.51 29.78
C PRO A 2 -0.28 -6.43 29.68
N VAL A 3 -0.49 -5.90 28.45
CA VAL A 3 -1.53 -4.89 28.15
C VAL A 3 -2.90 -5.55 28.34
N THR A 4 -3.80 -4.89 29.09
CA THR A 4 -5.15 -5.36 29.35
C THR A 4 -6.05 -5.22 28.10
N LYS A 5 -7.23 -5.87 28.14
CA LYS A 5 -8.22 -5.74 27.07
C LYS A 5 -8.73 -4.28 26.97
N GLU A 6 -9.01 -3.67 28.11
CA GLU A 6 -9.50 -2.28 28.21
C GLU A 6 -8.49 -1.28 27.63
N GLU A 7 -7.21 -1.39 28.02
CA GLU A 7 -6.16 -0.54 27.46
C GLU A 7 -6.02 -0.65 25.94
N ARG A 8 -6.24 -1.85 25.36
CA ARG A 8 -6.25 -2.03 23.91
C ARG A 8 -7.46 -1.40 23.24
N GLU A 9 -8.65 -1.56 23.83
CA GLU A 9 -9.90 -0.96 23.32
C GLU A 9 -9.81 0.56 23.35
N ASP A 10 -9.31 1.15 24.42
CA ASP A 10 -9.09 2.58 24.56
C ASP A 10 -8.08 3.11 23.53
N ALA A 11 -6.98 2.39 23.30
CA ALA A 11 -6.00 2.77 22.30
C ALA A 11 -6.58 2.74 20.88
N LEU A 12 -7.35 1.70 20.53
CA LEU A 12 -8.01 1.60 19.22
C LEU A 12 -9.06 2.70 19.03
N ALA A 13 -9.88 2.95 20.03
CA ALA A 13 -10.88 4.02 19.98
C ALA A 13 -10.22 5.39 19.81
N SER A 14 -9.11 5.64 20.51
CA SER A 14 -8.31 6.86 20.37
C SER A 14 -7.73 7.03 18.97
N ALA A 15 -7.17 5.94 18.40
CA ALA A 15 -6.63 5.94 17.02
C ALA A 15 -7.73 6.24 15.99
N CYS A 16 -8.89 5.60 16.10
CA CYS A 16 -10.04 5.85 15.22
C CYS A 16 -10.56 7.30 15.33
N MET A 17 -10.59 7.87 16.53
CA MET A 17 -10.93 9.29 16.71
C MET A 17 -9.92 10.20 16.01
N GLN A 18 -8.63 9.88 16.08
CA GLN A 18 -7.60 10.65 15.40
C GLN A 18 -7.75 10.60 13.88
N VAL A 19 -7.99 9.42 13.30
CA VAL A 19 -8.27 9.27 11.86
C VAL A 19 -9.45 10.15 11.47
N LYS A 20 -10.57 10.08 12.17
CA LYS A 20 -11.76 10.88 11.88
C LYS A 20 -11.53 12.40 12.02
N ARG A 21 -10.68 12.81 12.95
CA ARG A 21 -10.36 14.23 13.17
C ARG A 21 -9.64 14.85 11.99
N VAL A 22 -8.74 14.10 11.35
CA VAL A 22 -7.95 14.60 10.23
C VAL A 22 -8.56 14.27 8.86
N LEU A 23 -9.55 13.37 8.82
CA LEU A 23 -10.19 12.90 7.58
C LEU A 23 -10.65 14.04 6.65
N PRO A 24 -11.27 15.16 7.13
CA PRO A 24 -11.72 16.24 6.23
C PRO A 24 -10.59 16.84 5.40
N GLU A 25 -9.38 16.92 5.95
CA GLU A 25 -8.20 17.43 5.25
C GLU A 25 -7.63 16.42 4.25
N PHE A 26 -7.71 15.12 4.60
CA PHE A 26 -7.06 14.03 3.87
C PHE A 26 -8.03 13.10 3.12
N THR A 27 -9.28 13.51 2.84
CA THR A 27 -10.22 12.70 2.06
C THR A 27 -9.78 12.55 0.59
N THR A 28 -9.31 13.65 -0.02
CA THR A 28 -8.82 13.70 -1.42
C THR A 28 -7.34 14.02 -1.52
N LYS A 29 -6.65 14.10 -0.39
CA LYS A 29 -5.22 14.31 -0.28
C LYS A 29 -4.61 13.22 0.59
N PHE A 30 -3.29 13.14 0.56
CA PHE A 30 -2.51 12.16 1.30
C PHE A 30 -1.51 12.87 2.21
N GLN A 31 -1.06 12.18 3.23
CA GLN A 31 -0.01 12.67 4.12
C GLN A 31 1.35 12.57 3.44
N ASN A 32 2.17 13.61 3.54
CA ASN A 32 3.55 13.56 3.09
C ASN A 32 4.33 12.47 3.86
N ALA A 33 5.39 11.95 3.27
CA ALA A 33 6.24 10.93 3.89
C ALA A 33 6.93 11.41 5.19
N TYR A 34 7.03 12.70 5.40
CA TYR A 34 7.65 13.32 6.59
C TYR A 34 6.83 14.50 7.11
N SER A 35 6.92 14.73 8.43
CA SER A 35 6.25 15.86 9.08
C SER A 35 7.15 17.11 9.08
N GLU A 36 6.54 18.29 9.00
CA GLU A 36 7.17 19.58 9.22
C GLU A 36 6.51 20.28 10.40
N ASN A 37 7.29 20.69 11.39
CA ASN A 37 6.78 21.30 12.62
C ASN A 37 5.70 20.49 13.34
N GLY A 38 5.80 19.15 13.29
CA GLY A 38 4.85 18.23 13.91
C GLY A 38 3.55 17.99 13.12
N PHE A 39 3.45 18.48 11.87
CA PHE A 39 2.30 18.29 11.00
C PHE A 39 2.71 17.67 9.67
N TYR A 40 1.85 16.78 9.14
CA TYR A 40 1.97 16.27 7.79
C TYR A 40 1.28 17.23 6.82
N ARG A 41 2.00 17.65 5.76
CA ARG A 41 1.39 18.45 4.70
C ARG A 41 0.52 17.60 3.80
N PRO A 42 -0.67 18.10 3.38
CA PRO A 42 -1.45 17.43 2.35
C PRO A 42 -0.71 17.47 0.99
N ILE A 43 -0.63 16.31 0.36
CA ILE A 43 -0.04 16.13 -0.96
C ILE A 43 -0.97 15.33 -1.87
N ASP A 44 -0.67 15.31 -3.18
CA ASP A 44 -1.28 14.39 -4.12
C ASP A 44 -0.73 12.97 -3.91
N ASN A 45 -1.33 11.98 -4.55
CA ASN A 45 -0.93 10.58 -4.45
C ASN A 45 0.32 10.30 -5.28
N VAL A 46 1.47 10.79 -4.84
CA VAL A 46 2.75 10.69 -5.57
C VAL A 46 3.89 10.08 -4.75
N GLU A 47 3.76 10.07 -3.42
CA GLU A 47 4.77 9.53 -2.51
C GLU A 47 4.58 8.02 -2.27
N TRP A 48 5.63 7.35 -1.83
CA TRP A 48 5.64 5.91 -1.56
C TRP A 48 4.86 5.50 -0.29
N THR A 49 4.56 6.45 0.59
CA THR A 49 3.87 6.22 1.87
C THR A 49 2.35 6.42 1.80
N THR A 50 1.81 6.94 0.71
CA THR A 50 0.39 7.35 0.65
C THR A 50 -0.59 6.21 0.91
N GLY A 51 -0.20 4.96 0.64
CA GLY A 51 -1.02 3.78 0.92
C GLY A 51 -1.32 3.56 2.41
N PHE A 52 -0.42 3.99 3.30
CA PHE A 52 -0.62 3.81 4.74
C PHE A 52 -1.79 4.62 5.27
N TRP A 53 -1.95 5.87 4.82
CA TRP A 53 -3.10 6.67 5.22
C TRP A 53 -4.44 6.02 4.83
N THR A 54 -4.56 5.53 3.60
CA THR A 54 -5.75 4.79 3.18
C THR A 54 -5.95 3.52 4.01
N GLY A 55 -4.85 2.85 4.36
CA GLY A 55 -4.86 1.69 5.26
C GLY A 55 -5.39 2.02 6.66
N GLU A 56 -5.00 3.17 7.23
CA GLU A 56 -5.51 3.65 8.51
C GLU A 56 -7.03 3.93 8.45
N ILE A 57 -7.53 4.49 7.33
CA ILE A 57 -8.98 4.67 7.13
C ILE A 57 -9.70 3.32 7.08
N TRP A 58 -9.13 2.31 6.38
CA TRP A 58 -9.72 0.97 6.32
C TRP A 58 -9.74 0.28 7.68
N LEU A 59 -8.66 0.38 8.47
CA LEU A 59 -8.61 -0.16 9.83
C LEU A 59 -9.65 0.51 10.74
N ALA A 60 -9.82 1.82 10.64
CA ALA A 60 -10.83 2.55 11.39
C ALA A 60 -12.26 2.17 10.95
N TYR A 61 -12.47 1.93 9.65
CA TYR A 61 -13.74 1.42 9.12
C TYR A 61 -14.04 0.01 9.61
N GLU A 62 -13.07 -0.90 9.57
CA GLU A 62 -13.22 -2.27 10.08
C GLU A 62 -13.59 -2.30 11.58
N TYR A 63 -13.02 -1.38 12.36
CA TYR A 63 -13.30 -1.25 13.79
C TYR A 63 -14.68 -0.66 14.09
N GLY A 64 -15.09 0.39 13.36
CA GLY A 64 -16.29 1.20 13.71
C GLY A 64 -17.47 1.09 12.72
N GLY A 65 -17.25 0.65 11.49
CA GLY A 65 -18.30 0.49 10.45
C GLY A 65 -18.90 1.80 9.94
N GLU A 66 -18.24 2.95 10.11
CA GLU A 66 -18.81 4.26 9.82
C GLU A 66 -18.75 4.59 8.32
N ASP A 67 -19.89 4.92 7.71
CA ASP A 67 -20.05 5.25 6.29
C ASP A 67 -19.12 6.37 5.80
N VAL A 68 -18.76 7.33 6.64
CA VAL A 68 -17.86 8.42 6.28
C VAL A 68 -16.45 7.91 5.98
N LEU A 69 -15.98 6.91 6.72
CA LEU A 69 -14.69 6.26 6.51
C LEU A 69 -14.72 5.42 5.23
N LEU A 70 -15.80 4.65 5.01
CA LEU A 70 -16.00 3.88 3.78
C LEU A 70 -15.92 4.78 2.54
N LYS A 71 -16.68 5.87 2.51
CA LYS A 71 -16.71 6.81 1.39
C LYS A 71 -15.35 7.45 1.12
N ALA A 72 -14.64 7.86 2.17
CA ALA A 72 -13.31 8.43 2.02
C ALA A 72 -12.30 7.42 1.45
N ALA A 73 -12.31 6.20 1.96
CA ALA A 73 -11.44 5.14 1.44
C ALA A 73 -11.77 4.76 -0.01
N GLU A 74 -13.04 4.73 -0.40
CA GLU A 74 -13.46 4.51 -1.79
C GLU A 74 -12.97 5.62 -2.73
N ILE A 75 -13.04 6.90 -2.31
CA ILE A 75 -12.49 8.03 -3.07
C ILE A 75 -10.98 7.83 -3.28
N GLN A 76 -10.25 7.46 -2.22
CA GLN A 76 -8.81 7.22 -2.33
C GLN A 76 -8.47 5.99 -3.19
N MET A 77 -9.25 4.92 -3.14
CA MET A 77 -9.06 3.78 -4.05
C MET A 77 -9.21 4.17 -5.53
N GLN A 78 -10.14 5.06 -5.87
CA GLN A 78 -10.26 5.57 -7.24
C GLN A 78 -9.01 6.35 -7.64
N ASP A 79 -8.44 7.13 -6.74
CA ASP A 79 -7.19 7.85 -6.97
C ASP A 79 -6.00 6.90 -7.17
N PHE A 80 -5.89 5.82 -6.35
CA PHE A 80 -4.90 4.77 -6.58
C PHE A 80 -5.06 4.05 -7.92
N LEU A 81 -6.31 3.78 -8.37
CA LEU A 81 -6.54 3.23 -9.70
C LEU A 81 -6.05 4.19 -10.79
N HIS A 82 -6.40 5.48 -10.68
CA HIS A 82 -5.91 6.50 -11.59
C HIS A 82 -4.37 6.58 -11.61
N ARG A 83 -3.73 6.59 -10.43
CA ARG A 83 -2.28 6.62 -10.28
C ARG A 83 -1.58 5.50 -11.05
N ILE A 84 -2.04 4.26 -10.91
CA ILE A 84 -1.41 3.12 -11.58
C ILE A 84 -1.71 3.08 -13.09
N GLU A 85 -2.91 3.44 -13.52
CA GLU A 85 -3.29 3.50 -14.93
C GLU A 85 -2.52 4.58 -15.68
N GLN A 86 -2.28 5.73 -15.06
CA GLN A 86 -1.54 6.85 -15.64
C GLN A 86 -0.02 6.75 -15.38
N LYS A 87 0.45 5.71 -14.71
CA LYS A 87 1.87 5.51 -14.36
C LYS A 87 2.47 6.69 -13.58
N ILE A 88 1.71 7.30 -12.68
CA ILE A 88 2.14 8.46 -11.89
C ILE A 88 3.04 7.98 -10.74
N CYS A 89 4.32 8.30 -10.77
CA CYS A 89 5.29 7.99 -9.71
C CYS A 89 5.18 6.53 -9.22
N VAL A 90 5.22 5.56 -10.15
CA VAL A 90 5.10 4.11 -9.85
C VAL A 90 6.31 3.30 -10.32
N ASP A 91 7.38 3.96 -10.79
CA ASP A 91 8.59 3.28 -11.26
C ASP A 91 9.58 2.99 -10.11
N HIS A 92 9.07 2.30 -9.09
CA HIS A 92 9.80 1.83 -7.92
C HIS A 92 9.12 0.58 -7.33
N HIS A 93 9.76 -0.09 -6.38
CA HIS A 93 9.25 -1.35 -5.82
C HIS A 93 8.15 -1.18 -4.74
N ASP A 94 7.86 0.04 -4.28
CA ASP A 94 6.95 0.29 -3.15
C ASP A 94 5.46 0.08 -3.48
N MET A 95 5.18 -0.69 -4.53
CA MET A 95 3.81 -1.04 -4.91
C MET A 95 3.06 -1.79 -3.81
N GLY A 96 3.78 -2.60 -3.01
CA GLY A 96 3.20 -3.27 -1.86
C GLY A 96 2.76 -2.29 -0.77
N PHE A 97 3.60 -1.30 -0.43
CA PHE A 97 3.26 -0.23 0.53
C PHE A 97 2.08 0.62 0.06
N LEU A 98 1.97 0.85 -1.23
CA LEU A 98 0.88 1.65 -1.80
C LEU A 98 -0.43 0.87 -1.89
N TYR A 99 -0.40 -0.33 -2.47
CA TYR A 99 -1.61 -1.02 -2.92
C TYR A 99 -2.11 -2.11 -1.97
N THR A 100 -1.26 -2.67 -1.11
CA THR A 100 -1.73 -3.68 -0.13
C THR A 100 -2.62 -3.04 0.94
N PRO A 101 -2.21 -1.98 1.66
CA PRO A 101 -3.05 -1.38 2.68
C PRO A 101 -4.22 -0.58 2.12
N SER A 102 -4.13 -0.07 0.88
CA SER A 102 -5.19 0.71 0.26
C SER A 102 -6.19 -0.15 -0.52
N CYS A 103 -5.75 -0.75 -1.62
CA CYS A 103 -6.62 -1.40 -2.60
C CYS A 103 -6.92 -2.86 -2.27
N VAL A 104 -5.92 -3.65 -1.83
CA VAL A 104 -6.16 -5.03 -1.40
C VAL A 104 -7.02 -5.06 -0.14
N ALA A 105 -6.77 -4.20 0.83
CA ALA A 105 -7.59 -4.09 2.04
C ALA A 105 -9.04 -3.72 1.67
N GLY A 106 -9.21 -2.70 0.82
CA GLY A 106 -10.54 -2.29 0.35
C GLY A 106 -11.28 -3.41 -0.39
N TYR A 107 -10.61 -4.13 -1.27
CA TYR A 107 -11.21 -5.30 -1.94
C TYR A 107 -11.62 -6.39 -0.93
N LYS A 108 -10.77 -6.71 0.04
CA LYS A 108 -11.08 -7.73 1.05
C LYS A 108 -12.25 -7.35 1.94
N LEU A 109 -12.39 -6.07 2.29
CA LEU A 109 -13.46 -5.59 3.18
C LEU A 109 -14.80 -5.38 2.47
N THR A 110 -14.78 -4.99 1.19
CA THR A 110 -15.97 -4.52 0.48
C THR A 110 -16.32 -5.30 -0.81
N GLY A 111 -15.41 -6.13 -1.31
CA GLY A 111 -15.52 -6.76 -2.62
C GLY A 111 -15.30 -5.80 -3.81
N SER A 112 -14.72 -4.61 -3.58
CA SER A 112 -14.56 -3.56 -4.59
C SER A 112 -13.79 -4.02 -5.82
N GLY A 113 -14.43 -4.00 -6.98
CA GLY A 113 -13.79 -4.27 -8.28
C GLY A 113 -12.70 -3.24 -8.63
N THR A 114 -12.86 -1.97 -8.20
CA THR A 114 -11.86 -0.91 -8.33
C THR A 114 -10.58 -1.26 -7.56
N GLY A 115 -10.72 -1.66 -6.29
CA GLY A 115 -9.59 -2.07 -5.46
C GLY A 115 -8.87 -3.28 -6.04
N LYS A 116 -9.61 -4.31 -6.47
CA LYS A 116 -9.03 -5.49 -7.12
C LYS A 116 -8.24 -5.14 -8.37
N ARG A 117 -8.83 -4.35 -9.28
CA ARG A 117 -8.18 -3.92 -10.53
C ARG A 117 -6.91 -3.13 -10.27
N ALA A 118 -6.96 -2.12 -9.38
CA ALA A 118 -5.81 -1.30 -9.05
C ALA A 118 -4.65 -2.14 -8.48
N ALA A 119 -4.95 -3.05 -7.55
CA ALA A 119 -3.95 -3.91 -6.92
C ALA A 119 -3.32 -4.91 -7.90
N LEU A 120 -4.09 -5.48 -8.84
CA LEU A 120 -3.54 -6.36 -9.88
C LEU A 120 -2.61 -5.60 -10.85
N LEU A 121 -2.99 -4.40 -11.28
CA LEU A 121 -2.11 -3.54 -12.11
C LEU A 121 -0.83 -3.16 -11.36
N ALA A 122 -0.91 -2.92 -10.06
CA ALA A 122 0.26 -2.63 -9.24
C ALA A 122 1.15 -3.87 -9.04
N ALA A 123 0.59 -5.06 -8.94
CA ALA A 123 1.34 -6.31 -8.90
C ALA A 123 2.12 -6.52 -10.22
N ASP A 124 1.49 -6.27 -11.38
CA ASP A 124 2.17 -6.31 -12.68
C ASP A 124 3.30 -5.29 -12.77
N GLN A 125 3.09 -4.07 -12.24
CA GLN A 125 4.12 -3.05 -12.16
C GLN A 125 5.30 -3.49 -11.28
N LEU A 126 5.04 -4.09 -10.11
CA LEU A 126 6.08 -4.62 -9.23
C LEU A 126 6.86 -5.76 -9.90
N LYS A 127 6.15 -6.69 -10.55
CA LYS A 127 6.75 -7.80 -11.33
C LYS A 127 7.66 -7.28 -12.44
N SER A 128 7.31 -6.17 -13.11
CA SER A 128 8.12 -5.60 -14.19
C SER A 128 9.50 -5.10 -13.74
N ARG A 129 9.71 -4.97 -12.44
CA ARG A 129 10.98 -4.56 -11.84
C ARG A 129 11.88 -5.74 -11.45
N PHE A 130 11.51 -6.96 -11.84
CA PHE A 130 12.32 -8.15 -11.57
C PHE A 130 13.56 -8.17 -12.45
N GLN A 131 14.72 -8.40 -11.83
CA GLN A 131 16.03 -8.53 -12.46
C GLN A 131 16.38 -10.02 -12.56
N GLU A 132 16.29 -10.61 -13.76
CA GLU A 132 16.52 -12.04 -13.99
C GLU A 132 17.91 -12.51 -13.56
N LYS A 133 18.97 -11.72 -13.83
CA LYS A 133 20.35 -12.11 -13.50
C LYS A 133 20.66 -12.11 -12.01
N GLY A 134 20.03 -11.22 -11.26
CA GLY A 134 20.23 -11.09 -9.81
C GLY A 134 19.14 -11.74 -9.01
N GLU A 135 18.08 -12.19 -9.68
CA GLU A 135 16.92 -12.83 -9.05
C GLU A 135 16.30 -11.97 -7.92
N PHE A 136 16.13 -10.66 -8.18
CA PHE A 136 15.54 -9.73 -7.22
C PHE A 136 14.68 -8.66 -7.89
N ILE A 137 13.84 -7.97 -7.10
CA ILE A 137 13.06 -6.81 -7.54
C ILE A 137 13.88 -5.55 -7.30
N GLN A 138 14.17 -4.81 -8.38
CA GLN A 138 14.93 -3.57 -8.31
C GLN A 138 14.14 -2.48 -7.59
N ALA A 139 14.79 -1.80 -6.63
CA ALA A 139 14.13 -0.83 -5.75
C ALA A 139 13.61 0.39 -6.53
N TRP A 140 14.48 1.15 -7.19
CA TRP A 140 14.13 2.33 -7.99
C TRP A 140 15.16 2.55 -9.10
N GLY A 141 14.96 3.59 -9.92
CA GLY A 141 15.80 3.96 -11.05
C GLY A 141 15.50 3.14 -12.31
N THR A 142 16.06 3.58 -13.42
CA THR A 142 15.83 2.99 -14.74
C THR A 142 16.26 1.53 -14.78
N MET A 143 15.41 0.66 -15.31
CA MET A 143 15.71 -0.76 -15.50
C MET A 143 16.82 -0.94 -16.54
N GLY A 144 17.77 -1.85 -16.22
CA GLY A 144 18.90 -2.16 -17.12
C GLY A 144 20.13 -1.28 -16.94
N GLU A 145 20.08 -0.21 -16.17
CA GLU A 145 21.23 0.62 -15.85
C GLU A 145 21.99 0.06 -14.65
N PRO A 146 23.31 -0.24 -14.76
CA PRO A 146 24.08 -0.90 -13.71
C PRO A 146 24.10 -0.15 -12.37
N GLU A 147 24.11 1.18 -12.38
CA GLU A 147 24.09 2.05 -11.19
C GLU A 147 22.77 1.95 -10.42
N ASN A 148 21.70 1.49 -11.05
CA ASN A 148 20.38 1.29 -10.47
C ASN A 148 20.11 -0.16 -10.04
N TYR A 149 21.08 -1.05 -10.19
CA TYR A 149 20.99 -2.46 -9.85
C TYR A 149 21.08 -2.65 -8.33
N ARG A 150 19.95 -2.45 -7.62
CA ARG A 150 19.89 -2.42 -6.15
C ARG A 150 18.66 -3.11 -5.61
N LEU A 151 18.90 -3.86 -4.53
CA LEU A 151 17.88 -4.41 -3.64
C LEU A 151 18.01 -3.74 -2.28
N ILE A 152 16.89 -3.43 -1.63
CA ILE A 152 16.84 -3.01 -0.23
C ILE A 152 15.86 -3.91 0.54
N ILE A 153 16.04 -4.01 1.86
CA ILE A 153 15.39 -5.04 2.68
C ILE A 153 13.86 -4.90 2.75
N ASP A 154 13.34 -3.69 2.62
CA ASP A 154 11.90 -3.40 2.62
C ASP A 154 11.15 -3.97 1.41
N CYS A 155 11.86 -4.47 0.39
CA CYS A 155 11.25 -5.27 -0.67
C CYS A 155 10.40 -6.42 -0.10
N LEU A 156 10.79 -6.98 1.05
CA LEU A 156 10.03 -8.03 1.75
C LEU A 156 8.62 -7.61 2.17
N LEU A 157 8.38 -6.32 2.38
CA LEU A 157 7.06 -5.77 2.70
C LEU A 157 6.24 -5.45 1.44
N ASN A 158 6.88 -5.42 0.28
CA ASN A 158 6.23 -5.19 -1.01
C ASN A 158 5.80 -6.51 -1.70
N VAL A 159 6.56 -7.58 -1.52
CA VAL A 159 6.28 -8.92 -2.08
C VAL A 159 4.90 -9.51 -1.68
N PRO A 160 4.31 -9.26 -0.49
CA PRO A 160 2.96 -9.73 -0.18
C PRO A 160 1.87 -9.35 -1.20
N LEU A 161 2.05 -8.26 -1.93
CA LEU A 161 1.17 -7.88 -3.05
C LEU A 161 1.19 -8.95 -4.16
N LEU A 162 2.36 -9.50 -4.48
CA LEU A 162 2.51 -10.55 -5.50
C LEU A 162 1.89 -11.87 -5.05
N TYR A 163 2.04 -12.25 -3.77
CA TYR A 163 1.37 -13.44 -3.21
C TYR A 163 -0.14 -13.33 -3.29
N TRP A 164 -0.69 -12.16 -2.91
CA TRP A 164 -2.12 -11.93 -3.03
C TRP A 164 -2.58 -11.98 -4.49
N ALA A 165 -1.89 -11.32 -5.41
CA ALA A 165 -2.24 -11.30 -6.83
C ALA A 165 -2.21 -12.72 -7.43
N SER A 166 -1.23 -13.54 -7.06
CA SER A 166 -1.15 -14.93 -7.47
C SER A 166 -2.35 -15.76 -6.97
N GLN A 167 -2.76 -15.58 -5.72
CA GLN A 167 -3.95 -16.25 -5.17
C GLN A 167 -5.23 -15.84 -5.92
N GLU A 168 -5.36 -14.58 -6.31
CA GLU A 168 -6.54 -14.05 -7.01
C GLU A 168 -6.62 -14.44 -8.48
N THR A 169 -5.47 -14.64 -9.13
CA THR A 169 -5.41 -14.92 -10.58
C THR A 169 -5.08 -16.37 -10.92
N GLY A 170 -4.52 -17.13 -9.98
CA GLY A 170 -3.95 -18.45 -10.24
C GLY A 170 -2.61 -18.42 -11.00
N ASP A 171 -2.03 -17.24 -11.24
CA ASP A 171 -0.70 -17.10 -11.89
C ASP A 171 0.42 -17.35 -10.91
N CYS A 172 1.00 -18.55 -10.95
CA CYS A 172 2.11 -18.93 -10.06
C CYS A 172 3.43 -18.22 -10.41
N LEU A 173 3.58 -17.60 -11.57
CA LEU A 173 4.79 -16.84 -11.93
C LEU A 173 5.00 -15.62 -11.03
N LEU A 174 3.95 -15.18 -10.34
CA LEU A 174 4.05 -14.12 -9.33
C LEU A 174 4.77 -14.56 -8.04
N TYR A 175 4.94 -15.88 -7.81
CA TYR A 175 5.73 -16.42 -6.68
C TYR A 175 7.23 -16.48 -6.93
N THR A 176 7.67 -16.38 -8.18
CA THR A 176 9.08 -16.63 -8.56
C THR A 176 10.01 -15.45 -8.30
N SER A 177 9.55 -14.43 -7.56
CA SER A 177 10.48 -13.51 -6.90
C SER A 177 11.13 -14.27 -5.74
N PRO A 178 12.45 -14.58 -5.79
CA PRO A 178 13.06 -15.36 -4.73
C PRO A 178 12.91 -14.63 -3.41
N SER A 179 12.31 -15.33 -2.46
CA SER A 179 12.43 -14.96 -1.05
C SER A 179 13.90 -15.06 -0.67
N PRO A 180 14.46 -14.13 0.13
CA PRO A 180 15.79 -14.32 0.72
C PRO A 180 15.94 -15.62 1.52
N ARG A 181 14.84 -16.37 1.75
CA ARG A 181 14.83 -17.67 2.39
C ARG A 181 15.21 -18.83 1.46
N ASP A 182 15.11 -18.63 0.14
CA ASP A 182 15.38 -19.68 -0.85
C ASP A 182 16.86 -19.79 -1.23
N GLY A 183 17.70 -18.93 -0.66
CA GLY A 183 19.15 -18.87 -0.88
C GLY A 183 20.01 -19.18 0.36
N LEU A 184 19.45 -19.80 1.40
CA LEU A 184 20.18 -20.25 2.59
C LEU A 184 20.17 -21.77 2.68
#